data_a180fb8c3193fbd57683026100e2989f
#
_entry.id   a180fb8c3193fbd57683026100e2989f
#
_cell.length_a   1.000
_cell.length_b   1.000
_cell.length_c   1.000
_cell.angle_alpha   90.00
_cell.angle_beta   90.00
_cell.angle_gamma   90.00
#
_symmetry.space_group_name_H-M   'P 1'
#
loop_
_entity.id
_entity.type
_entity.pdbx_description
1 polymer ?
#
loop_
_entity_poly.entity_id
_entity_poly.type
_entity_poly.pdbx_seq_one_letter_code
_entity_poly.pdbx_strand_id
1 'polypeptide(L)'
;MEKRMRLARLAFALVLTIIVAAAAAQPYPARGIRLIVDTSPGGLTDLLARLTAEGLSARVGQPVVVENKPGASGNVAADLLIRSPADGYTLMVAAAGNLAVKPFLERSVPFDPLTDLAAVINIADAAHIFVVPASMEAKDLAQFIAYARANPGKVYYGSAGIGSPPHLSLELFGRLAGVKLMHVPYKGIGNALPDMLAGRLQAMSISLGSALPYLKTGQIRPLAAAAKERLASLPDVPTAAQAGLPGWEMSAWFAVFAPKGTPPEVIRLLNQRMQAALDDPKLRQRLLDLGAEPGGGSPEATSERLRTDHRLWGQVIREAGIKLE
;
A
#
# COMPACT_ATOMS: atom_id res chain seq x y z
N MET A 1 -32.21 -60.77 23.01
CA MET A 1 -31.88 -60.24 21.66
C MET A 1 -31.95 -58.72 21.60
N GLU A 2 -32.98 -58.07 22.11
CA GLU A 2 -33.16 -56.60 22.06
C GLU A 2 -32.04 -55.78 22.73
N LYS A 3 -31.51 -56.19 23.90
CA LYS A 3 -30.43 -55.47 24.57
C LYS A 3 -29.14 -55.40 23.74
N ARG A 4 -28.82 -56.49 23.03
CA ARG A 4 -27.64 -56.55 22.13
C ARG A 4 -27.79 -55.67 20.90
N MET A 5 -29.02 -55.60 20.36
CA MET A 5 -29.35 -54.72 19.23
C MET A 5 -29.33 -53.23 19.61
N ARG A 6 -29.77 -52.87 20.82
CA ARG A 6 -29.68 -51.48 21.32
C ARG A 6 -28.25 -51.04 21.56
N LEU A 7 -27.39 -51.88 22.11
CA LEU A 7 -25.97 -51.64 22.29
C LEU A 7 -25.24 -51.46 20.91
N ALA A 8 -25.56 -52.31 19.94
CA ALA A 8 -24.99 -52.19 18.60
C ALA A 8 -25.39 -50.89 17.87
N ARG A 9 -26.66 -50.47 18.03
CA ARG A 9 -27.12 -49.15 17.48
C ARG A 9 -26.49 -47.97 18.16
N LEU A 10 -26.30 -47.99 19.49
CA LEU A 10 -25.59 -46.97 20.24
C LEU A 10 -24.10 -46.88 19.85
N ALA A 11 -23.43 -48.01 19.68
CA ALA A 11 -22.04 -48.06 19.26
C ALA A 11 -21.88 -47.55 17.80
N PHE A 12 -22.82 -47.90 16.90
CA PHE A 12 -22.83 -47.43 15.54
C PHE A 12 -23.09 -45.91 15.44
N ALA A 13 -24.05 -45.38 16.26
CA ALA A 13 -24.31 -43.94 16.33
C ALA A 13 -23.09 -43.17 16.88
N LEU A 14 -22.39 -43.70 17.88
CA LEU A 14 -21.18 -43.10 18.45
C LEU A 14 -20.02 -43.09 17.44
N VAL A 15 -19.81 -44.16 16.69
CA VAL A 15 -18.81 -44.24 15.63
C VAL A 15 -19.14 -43.27 14.48
N LEU A 16 -20.43 -43.14 14.11
CA LEU A 16 -20.84 -42.16 13.10
C LEU A 16 -20.60 -40.72 13.56
N THR A 17 -20.83 -40.43 14.83
CA THR A 17 -20.57 -39.08 15.43
C THR A 17 -19.09 -38.77 15.46
N ILE A 18 -18.25 -39.74 15.74
CA ILE A 18 -16.78 -39.58 15.77
C ILE A 18 -16.24 -39.37 14.33
N ILE A 19 -16.78 -40.08 13.33
CA ILE A 19 -16.37 -39.91 11.93
C ILE A 19 -16.79 -38.55 11.38
N VAL A 20 -17.99 -38.05 11.73
CA VAL A 20 -18.47 -36.72 11.36
C VAL A 20 -17.64 -35.61 12.03
N ALA A 21 -17.22 -35.79 13.29
CA ALA A 21 -16.37 -34.84 13.98
C ALA A 21 -14.93 -34.80 13.42
N ALA A 22 -14.40 -35.94 12.95
CA ALA A 22 -13.08 -36.02 12.31
C ALA A 22 -13.04 -35.44 10.89
N ALA A 23 -14.20 -35.38 10.19
CA ALA A 23 -14.31 -34.74 8.86
C ALA A 23 -14.34 -33.21 8.90
N ALA A 24 -14.44 -32.59 10.10
CA ALA A 24 -14.71 -31.17 10.25
C ALA A 24 -13.47 -30.27 10.37
N ALA A 25 -12.24 -30.78 10.33
CA ALA A 25 -11.04 -29.96 10.48
C ALA A 25 -9.96 -30.30 9.44
N GLN A 26 -10.24 -30.04 8.19
CA GLN A 26 -9.14 -29.93 7.26
C GLN A 26 -8.27 -28.73 7.63
N PRO A 27 -6.94 -28.92 7.75
CA PRO A 27 -6.08 -27.81 8.13
C PRO A 27 -6.15 -26.71 7.04
N TYR A 28 -6.42 -25.51 7.44
CA TYR A 28 -6.38 -24.35 6.54
C TYR A 28 -4.92 -24.02 6.12
N PRO A 29 -4.65 -23.74 4.82
CA PRO A 29 -5.55 -23.88 3.68
C PRO A 29 -5.55 -25.29 3.09
N ALA A 30 -6.75 -25.83 2.81
CA ALA A 30 -6.93 -27.14 2.15
C ALA A 30 -7.10 -27.05 0.63
N ARG A 31 -7.18 -25.84 0.08
CA ARG A 31 -7.37 -25.53 -1.35
C ARG A 31 -6.64 -24.25 -1.75
N GLY A 32 -6.60 -23.96 -3.05
CA GLY A 32 -5.97 -22.75 -3.57
C GLY A 32 -6.61 -21.46 -3.04
N ILE A 33 -5.78 -20.42 -2.85
CA ILE A 33 -6.15 -19.08 -2.40
C ILE A 33 -6.20 -18.15 -3.62
N ARG A 34 -7.24 -17.33 -3.72
CA ARG A 34 -7.36 -16.25 -4.71
C ARG A 34 -6.81 -14.96 -4.13
N LEU A 35 -5.92 -14.31 -4.87
CA LEU A 35 -5.35 -13.02 -4.50
C LEU A 35 -5.78 -11.97 -5.53
N ILE A 36 -6.81 -11.20 -5.20
CA ILE A 36 -7.34 -10.16 -6.06
C ILE A 36 -6.40 -8.95 -6.06
N VAL A 37 -6.25 -8.30 -7.21
CA VAL A 37 -5.47 -7.06 -7.38
C VAL A 37 -6.36 -6.01 -8.02
N ASP A 38 -6.39 -4.81 -7.43
CA ASP A 38 -7.25 -3.69 -7.85
C ASP A 38 -6.76 -2.94 -9.09
N THR A 39 -5.65 -3.37 -9.67
CA THR A 39 -5.00 -2.71 -10.84
C THR A 39 -4.84 -3.67 -12.01
N SER A 40 -4.58 -3.10 -13.18
CA SER A 40 -4.21 -3.86 -14.38
C SER A 40 -2.87 -4.57 -14.21
N PRO A 41 -2.63 -5.67 -14.95
CA PRO A 41 -1.35 -6.37 -14.95
C PRO A 41 -0.17 -5.45 -15.29
N GLY A 42 1.00 -5.72 -14.69
CA GLY A 42 2.28 -5.04 -14.97
C GLY A 42 2.54 -3.79 -14.14
N GLY A 43 1.56 -3.29 -13.37
CA GLY A 43 1.78 -2.21 -12.41
C GLY A 43 2.46 -2.70 -11.13
N LEU A 44 2.97 -1.75 -10.31
CA LEU A 44 3.67 -2.10 -9.06
C LEU A 44 2.81 -2.98 -8.14
N THR A 45 1.53 -2.67 -7.96
CA THR A 45 0.61 -3.48 -7.14
C THR A 45 0.52 -4.93 -7.64
N ASP A 46 0.44 -5.14 -8.96
CA ASP A 46 0.41 -6.47 -9.57
C ASP A 46 1.72 -7.24 -9.36
N LEU A 47 2.87 -6.57 -9.55
CA LEU A 47 4.18 -7.18 -9.32
C LEU A 47 4.37 -7.59 -7.87
N LEU A 48 3.99 -6.71 -6.92
CA LEU A 48 4.02 -7.01 -5.49
C LEU A 48 3.08 -8.15 -5.12
N ALA A 49 1.88 -8.20 -5.71
CA ALA A 49 0.93 -9.29 -5.50
C ALA A 49 1.48 -10.64 -5.98
N ARG A 50 2.15 -10.67 -7.14
CA ARG A 50 2.78 -11.90 -7.68
C ARG A 50 3.91 -12.38 -6.79
N LEU A 51 4.77 -11.48 -6.30
CA LEU A 51 5.82 -11.81 -5.34
C LEU A 51 5.25 -12.36 -4.03
N THR A 52 4.18 -11.73 -3.54
CA THR A 52 3.47 -12.18 -2.33
C THR A 52 2.83 -13.55 -2.54
N ALA A 53 2.19 -13.78 -3.69
CA ALA A 53 1.57 -15.06 -4.04
C ALA A 53 2.60 -16.19 -4.12
N GLU A 54 3.73 -15.97 -4.78
CA GLU A 54 4.85 -16.91 -4.85
C GLU A 54 5.36 -17.26 -3.45
N GLY A 55 5.64 -16.23 -2.64
CA GLY A 55 6.15 -16.41 -1.28
C GLY A 55 5.17 -17.11 -0.35
N LEU A 56 3.87 -16.78 -0.41
CA LEU A 56 2.83 -17.41 0.38
C LEU A 56 2.60 -18.85 -0.06
N SER A 57 2.47 -19.12 -1.36
CA SER A 57 2.24 -20.46 -1.93
C SER A 57 3.29 -21.47 -1.45
N ALA A 58 4.57 -21.07 -1.47
CA ALA A 58 5.67 -21.92 -1.00
C ALA A 58 5.56 -22.27 0.51
N ARG A 59 4.86 -21.43 1.30
CA ARG A 59 4.76 -21.60 2.76
C ARG A 59 3.47 -22.23 3.24
N VAL A 60 2.43 -22.20 2.42
CA VAL A 60 1.14 -22.83 2.76
C VAL A 60 0.93 -24.16 2.04
N GLY A 61 1.76 -24.49 1.04
CA GLY A 61 1.65 -25.74 0.28
C GLY A 61 0.43 -25.80 -0.66
N GLN A 62 -0.20 -24.66 -0.92
CA GLN A 62 -1.35 -24.52 -1.81
C GLN A 62 -1.09 -23.43 -2.85
N PRO A 63 -1.63 -23.55 -4.07
CA PRO A 63 -1.49 -22.50 -5.07
C PRO A 63 -2.15 -21.19 -4.62
N VAL A 64 -1.46 -20.07 -4.82
CA VAL A 64 -2.00 -18.72 -4.64
C VAL A 64 -2.09 -18.05 -6.00
N VAL A 65 -3.32 -17.83 -6.47
CA VAL A 65 -3.59 -17.35 -7.84
C VAL A 65 -3.92 -15.87 -7.83
N VAL A 66 -3.15 -15.08 -8.58
CA VAL A 66 -3.37 -13.63 -8.73
C VAL A 66 -4.43 -13.39 -9.81
N GLU A 67 -5.46 -12.61 -9.45
CA GLU A 67 -6.52 -12.18 -10.36
C GLU A 67 -6.63 -10.64 -10.39
N ASN A 68 -6.31 -10.03 -11.52
CA ASN A 68 -6.48 -8.59 -11.69
C ASN A 68 -7.97 -8.23 -11.91
N LYS A 69 -8.49 -7.33 -11.12
CA LYS A 69 -9.86 -6.80 -11.17
C LYS A 69 -9.84 -5.26 -11.19
N PRO A 70 -9.29 -4.66 -12.25
CA PRO A 70 -9.23 -3.20 -12.35
C PRO A 70 -10.64 -2.61 -12.53
N GLY A 71 -10.79 -1.34 -12.18
CA GLY A 71 -12.01 -0.58 -12.44
C GLY A 71 -12.45 0.27 -11.25
N ALA A 72 -13.07 1.40 -11.56
CA ALA A 72 -13.58 2.38 -10.60
C ALA A 72 -12.57 2.65 -9.46
N SER A 73 -11.30 2.95 -9.84
CA SER A 73 -10.21 3.20 -8.88
C SER A 73 -10.04 2.09 -7.82
N GLY A 74 -10.32 0.82 -8.13
CA GLY A 74 -10.21 -0.33 -7.22
C GLY A 74 -11.50 -0.70 -6.49
N ASN A 75 -12.60 0.04 -6.66
CA ASN A 75 -13.88 -0.30 -6.03
C ASN A 75 -14.41 -1.67 -6.49
N VAL A 76 -14.15 -2.07 -7.75
CA VAL A 76 -14.53 -3.39 -8.28
C VAL A 76 -13.87 -4.52 -7.50
N ALA A 77 -12.56 -4.41 -7.23
CA ALA A 77 -11.83 -5.40 -6.47
C ALA A 77 -12.28 -5.47 -5.00
N ALA A 78 -12.49 -4.30 -4.39
CA ALA A 78 -12.95 -4.21 -3.01
C ALA A 78 -14.37 -4.79 -2.82
N ASP A 79 -15.31 -4.47 -3.70
CA ASP A 79 -16.67 -5.04 -3.66
C ASP A 79 -16.65 -6.56 -3.83
N LEU A 80 -15.83 -7.07 -4.76
CA LEU A 80 -15.66 -8.52 -4.95
C LEU A 80 -15.08 -9.19 -3.69
N LEU A 81 -14.08 -8.57 -3.03
CA LEU A 81 -13.54 -9.09 -1.78
C LEU A 81 -14.62 -9.13 -0.69
N ILE A 82 -15.31 -8.01 -0.46
CA ILE A 82 -16.30 -7.85 0.63
C ILE A 82 -17.45 -8.86 0.49
N ARG A 83 -17.86 -9.17 -0.74
CA ARG A 83 -18.90 -10.18 -1.02
C ARG A 83 -18.40 -11.61 -0.99
N SER A 84 -17.09 -11.83 -0.90
CA SER A 84 -16.55 -13.18 -0.83
C SER A 84 -16.73 -13.79 0.57
N PRO A 85 -16.80 -15.15 0.68
CA PRO A 85 -16.83 -15.79 1.98
C PRO A 85 -15.66 -15.35 2.86
N ALA A 86 -15.93 -15.09 4.14
CA ALA A 86 -14.93 -14.69 5.13
C ALA A 86 -14.18 -15.92 5.68
N ASP A 87 -13.62 -16.74 4.80
CA ASP A 87 -12.95 -18.01 5.10
C ASP A 87 -11.43 -18.01 4.83
N GLY A 88 -10.90 -16.85 4.39
CA GLY A 88 -9.48 -16.68 4.09
C GLY A 88 -9.03 -17.17 2.71
N TYR A 89 -9.91 -17.74 1.88
CA TYR A 89 -9.55 -18.20 0.54
C TYR A 89 -9.66 -17.13 -0.55
N THR A 90 -10.21 -15.97 -0.23
CA THR A 90 -10.17 -14.80 -1.10
C THR A 90 -9.52 -13.66 -0.34
N LEU A 91 -8.43 -13.13 -0.88
CA LEU A 91 -7.65 -12.03 -0.33
C LEU A 91 -7.51 -10.93 -1.40
N MET A 92 -7.16 -9.72 -1.00
CA MET A 92 -6.88 -8.61 -1.92
C MET A 92 -5.56 -7.95 -1.56
N VAL A 93 -4.74 -7.69 -2.58
CA VAL A 93 -3.63 -6.72 -2.49
C VAL A 93 -4.11 -5.40 -3.03
N ALA A 94 -3.93 -4.35 -2.24
CA ALA A 94 -4.25 -2.99 -2.64
C ALA A 94 -3.21 -1.98 -2.16
N ALA A 95 -3.14 -0.85 -2.86
CA ALA A 95 -2.47 0.34 -2.35
C ALA A 95 -3.31 0.93 -1.21
N ALA A 96 -2.96 0.58 0.03
CA ALA A 96 -3.78 0.86 1.20
C ALA A 96 -3.92 2.36 1.49
N GLY A 97 -2.91 3.18 1.14
CA GLY A 97 -3.02 4.64 1.21
C GLY A 97 -4.16 5.18 0.33
N ASN A 98 -4.39 4.57 -0.85
CA ASN A 98 -5.50 4.96 -1.70
C ASN A 98 -6.85 4.60 -1.06
N LEU A 99 -6.96 3.44 -0.39
CA LEU A 99 -8.18 3.09 0.36
C LEU A 99 -8.48 4.10 1.46
N ALA A 100 -7.45 4.60 2.14
CA ALA A 100 -7.58 5.56 3.22
C ALA A 100 -8.15 6.92 2.77
N VAL A 101 -7.81 7.39 1.55
CA VAL A 101 -8.20 8.72 1.05
C VAL A 101 -9.50 8.72 0.26
N LYS A 102 -9.91 7.60 -0.30
CA LYS A 102 -11.10 7.47 -1.15
C LYS A 102 -12.36 8.12 -0.60
N PRO A 103 -12.75 7.89 0.67
CA PRO A 103 -13.99 8.47 1.21
C PRO A 103 -14.02 9.99 1.20
N PHE A 104 -12.88 10.66 1.06
CA PHE A 104 -12.78 12.12 1.00
C PHE A 104 -12.73 12.68 -0.43
N LEU A 105 -12.39 11.86 -1.40
CA LEU A 105 -12.21 12.27 -2.79
C LEU A 105 -13.36 11.85 -3.70
N GLU A 106 -13.95 10.69 -3.47
CA GLU A 106 -15.01 10.14 -4.30
C GLU A 106 -16.39 10.43 -3.67
N ARG A 107 -17.36 10.84 -4.48
CA ARG A 107 -18.73 11.17 -4.00
C ARG A 107 -19.46 9.95 -3.44
N SER A 108 -19.14 8.75 -3.90
CA SER A 108 -19.76 7.50 -3.47
C SER A 108 -18.74 6.38 -3.49
N VAL A 109 -18.30 5.98 -2.31
CA VAL A 109 -17.52 4.75 -2.10
C VAL A 109 -18.50 3.72 -1.52
N PRO A 110 -18.71 2.57 -2.18
CA PRO A 110 -19.75 1.61 -1.76
C PRO A 110 -19.37 0.80 -0.51
N PHE A 111 -18.24 1.10 0.14
CA PHE A 111 -17.73 0.39 1.31
C PHE A 111 -16.93 1.33 2.22
N ASP A 112 -16.80 0.96 3.48
CA ASP A 112 -15.89 1.62 4.43
C ASP A 112 -14.61 0.80 4.58
N PRO A 113 -13.44 1.30 4.12
CA PRO A 113 -12.19 0.56 4.20
C PRO A 113 -11.76 0.24 5.63
N LEU A 114 -12.25 0.99 6.63
CA LEU A 114 -11.88 0.79 8.03
C LEU A 114 -12.71 -0.31 8.71
N THR A 115 -13.91 -0.59 8.20
CA THR A 115 -14.86 -1.51 8.84
C THR A 115 -15.19 -2.74 8.02
N ASP A 116 -15.07 -2.68 6.69
CA ASP A 116 -15.48 -3.78 5.81
C ASP A 116 -14.32 -4.69 5.39
N LEU A 117 -13.09 -4.28 5.69
CA LEU A 117 -11.86 -5.03 5.40
C LEU A 117 -11.17 -5.48 6.70
N ALA A 118 -10.63 -6.68 6.69
CA ALA A 118 -9.72 -7.19 7.72
C ALA A 118 -8.28 -7.12 7.19
N ALA A 119 -7.42 -6.32 7.80
CA ALA A 119 -6.02 -6.25 7.42
C ALA A 119 -5.31 -7.55 7.79
N VAL A 120 -4.42 -8.02 6.91
CA VAL A 120 -3.59 -9.20 7.13
C VAL A 120 -2.15 -8.78 7.40
N ILE A 121 -1.54 -8.02 6.50
CA ILE A 121 -0.14 -7.58 6.63
C ILE A 121 0.16 -6.44 5.64
N ASN A 122 1.06 -5.53 6.03
CA ASN A 122 1.75 -4.65 5.10
C ASN A 122 2.81 -5.45 4.32
N ILE A 123 2.78 -5.45 3.00
CA ILE A 123 3.73 -6.23 2.19
C ILE A 123 4.91 -5.40 1.69
N ALA A 124 4.70 -4.12 1.42
CA ALA A 124 5.74 -3.24 0.93
C ALA A 124 5.40 -1.76 1.10
N ASP A 125 6.43 -0.94 1.17
CA ASP A 125 6.38 0.51 1.20
C ASP A 125 7.15 1.10 0.01
N ALA A 126 6.47 1.80 -0.89
CA ALA A 126 7.13 2.61 -1.92
C ALA A 126 7.19 4.05 -1.42
N ALA A 127 8.25 4.36 -0.69
CA ALA A 127 8.45 5.69 -0.14
C ALA A 127 8.53 6.74 -1.25
N HIS A 128 7.96 7.89 -1.00
CA HIS A 128 8.15 9.06 -1.85
C HIS A 128 9.43 9.79 -1.45
N ILE A 129 10.05 10.39 -2.45
CA ILE A 129 11.18 11.29 -2.25
C ILE A 129 10.85 12.67 -2.81
N PHE A 130 11.32 13.69 -2.14
CA PHE A 130 11.28 15.06 -2.64
C PHE A 130 12.41 15.25 -3.62
N VAL A 131 12.07 15.56 -4.85
CA VAL A 131 13.06 15.76 -5.90
C VAL A 131 12.92 17.13 -6.56
N VAL A 132 14.05 17.65 -7.00
CA VAL A 132 14.17 18.87 -7.80
C VAL A 132 14.91 18.58 -9.10
N PRO A 133 14.74 19.37 -10.18
CA PRO A 133 15.57 19.24 -11.39
C PRO A 133 17.04 19.49 -11.04
N ALA A 134 17.96 18.86 -11.75
CA ALA A 134 19.41 19.05 -11.51
C ALA A 134 19.87 20.50 -11.66
N SER A 135 19.16 21.28 -12.49
CA SER A 135 19.40 22.71 -12.72
C SER A 135 19.01 23.60 -11.52
N MET A 136 18.26 23.07 -10.54
CA MET A 136 17.87 23.82 -9.35
C MET A 136 19.09 24.12 -8.48
N GLU A 137 19.25 25.37 -8.03
CA GLU A 137 20.38 25.77 -7.17
C GLU A 137 20.32 25.13 -5.78
N ALA A 138 19.11 24.92 -5.24
CA ALA A 138 18.93 24.28 -3.94
C ALA A 138 19.51 22.86 -3.92
N LYS A 139 20.45 22.61 -3.00
CA LYS A 139 21.15 21.34 -2.85
C LYS A 139 20.61 20.48 -1.70
N ASP A 140 19.83 21.06 -0.81
CA ASP A 140 19.18 20.41 0.32
C ASP A 140 17.77 20.97 0.53
N LEU A 141 17.01 20.33 1.43
CA LEU A 141 15.61 20.68 1.68
C LEU A 141 15.47 22.07 2.30
N ALA A 142 16.40 22.46 3.18
CA ALA A 142 16.39 23.76 3.84
C ALA A 142 16.56 24.92 2.84
N GLN A 143 17.48 24.76 1.87
CA GLN A 143 17.69 25.70 0.78
C GLN A 143 16.46 25.80 -0.12
N PHE A 144 15.82 24.65 -0.44
CA PHE A 144 14.56 24.67 -1.21
C PHE A 144 13.44 25.40 -0.48
N ILE A 145 13.27 25.16 0.84
CA ILE A 145 12.27 25.86 1.65
C ILE A 145 12.55 27.36 1.66
N ALA A 146 13.80 27.77 1.84
CA ALA A 146 14.21 29.19 1.78
C ALA A 146 13.91 29.82 0.41
N TYR A 147 14.22 29.10 -0.69
CA TYR A 147 13.88 29.53 -2.04
C TYR A 147 12.36 29.69 -2.23
N ALA A 148 11.55 28.72 -1.77
CA ALA A 148 10.10 28.76 -1.90
C ALA A 148 9.50 29.94 -1.11
N ARG A 149 10.04 30.24 0.08
CA ARG A 149 9.63 31.42 0.89
C ARG A 149 9.95 32.75 0.22
N ALA A 150 11.09 32.83 -0.46
CA ALA A 150 11.50 34.03 -1.21
C ALA A 150 10.72 34.20 -2.52
N ASN A 151 10.06 33.15 -3.03
CA ASN A 151 9.35 33.17 -4.31
C ASN A 151 7.89 32.71 -4.18
N PRO A 152 7.05 33.36 -3.36
CA PRO A 152 5.67 32.94 -3.14
C PRO A 152 4.86 32.94 -4.43
N GLY A 153 4.15 31.83 -4.70
CA GLY A 153 3.33 31.66 -5.92
C GLY A 153 4.11 31.47 -7.23
N LYS A 154 5.43 31.31 -7.18
CA LYS A 154 6.29 31.09 -8.37
C LYS A 154 6.99 29.74 -8.38
N VAL A 155 6.75 28.90 -7.38
CA VAL A 155 7.33 27.57 -7.28
C VAL A 155 6.27 26.54 -7.67
N TYR A 156 6.44 25.95 -8.86
CA TYR A 156 5.49 25.01 -9.42
C TYR A 156 5.92 23.57 -9.11
N TYR A 157 4.95 22.71 -8.78
CA TYR A 157 5.17 21.30 -8.62
C TYR A 157 4.23 20.45 -9.45
N GLY A 158 4.74 19.32 -9.96
CA GLY A 158 3.97 18.37 -10.75
C GLY A 158 3.42 17.22 -9.91
N SER A 159 2.25 16.72 -10.30
CA SER A 159 1.65 15.52 -9.72
C SER A 159 1.06 14.60 -10.78
N ALA A 160 0.58 13.42 -10.34
CA ALA A 160 -0.15 12.48 -11.21
C ALA A 160 -1.65 12.83 -11.36
N GLY A 161 -2.05 14.04 -10.95
CA GLY A 161 -3.42 14.53 -10.96
C GLY A 161 -3.92 14.94 -9.58
N ILE A 162 -5.08 15.57 -9.55
CA ILE A 162 -5.73 16.04 -8.31
C ILE A 162 -6.03 14.83 -7.41
N GLY A 163 -5.72 14.95 -6.10
CA GLY A 163 -5.93 13.90 -5.11
C GLY A 163 -4.94 12.73 -5.18
N SER A 164 -4.04 12.72 -6.16
CA SER A 164 -3.00 11.68 -6.23
C SER A 164 -2.00 11.78 -5.07
N PRO A 165 -1.32 10.68 -4.70
CA PRO A 165 -0.29 10.70 -3.65
C PRO A 165 0.77 11.79 -3.81
N PRO A 166 1.34 12.06 -5.00
CA PRO A 166 2.24 13.19 -5.20
C PRO A 166 1.63 14.56 -4.88
N HIS A 167 0.35 14.77 -5.25
CA HIS A 167 -0.37 16.01 -4.92
C HIS A 167 -0.52 16.17 -3.41
N LEU A 168 -1.13 15.18 -2.73
CA LEU A 168 -1.35 15.20 -1.28
C LEU A 168 -0.04 15.37 -0.50
N SER A 169 1.02 14.72 -0.97
CA SER A 169 2.36 14.82 -0.36
C SER A 169 2.89 16.24 -0.38
N LEU A 170 2.76 16.96 -1.52
CA LEU A 170 3.30 18.34 -1.61
C LEU A 170 2.36 19.38 -1.00
N GLU A 171 1.07 19.12 -0.88
CA GLU A 171 0.16 19.92 -0.05
C GLU A 171 0.53 19.80 1.44
N LEU A 172 0.79 18.59 1.92
CA LEU A 172 1.28 18.36 3.28
C LEU A 172 2.64 19.04 3.49
N PHE A 173 3.57 18.93 2.52
CA PHE A 173 4.86 19.59 2.56
C PHE A 173 4.70 21.12 2.69
N GLY A 174 3.90 21.72 1.82
CA GLY A 174 3.67 23.18 1.82
C GLY A 174 3.13 23.67 3.17
N ARG A 175 2.19 22.92 3.76
CA ARG A 175 1.63 23.19 5.08
C ARG A 175 2.70 23.14 6.19
N LEU A 176 3.47 22.06 6.25
CA LEU A 176 4.48 21.85 7.28
C LEU A 176 5.66 22.85 7.16
N ALA A 177 6.08 23.15 5.94
CA ALA A 177 7.17 24.09 5.66
C ALA A 177 6.72 25.57 5.74
N GLY A 178 5.43 25.84 5.79
CA GLY A 178 4.87 27.21 5.74
C GLY A 178 5.19 27.91 4.41
N VAL A 179 5.07 27.19 3.28
CA VAL A 179 5.30 27.71 1.92
C VAL A 179 4.12 27.38 1.01
N LYS A 180 3.83 28.30 0.08
CA LYS A 180 2.80 28.09 -0.95
C LYS A 180 3.46 27.64 -2.24
N LEU A 181 3.18 26.39 -2.64
CA LEU A 181 3.57 25.84 -3.93
C LEU A 181 2.37 25.89 -4.88
N MET A 182 2.65 25.96 -6.18
CA MET A 182 1.63 26.02 -7.25
C MET A 182 1.49 24.66 -7.90
N HIS A 183 0.33 24.03 -7.74
CA HIS A 183 0.06 22.71 -8.29
C HIS A 183 -0.18 22.74 -9.81
N VAL A 184 0.50 21.83 -10.52
CA VAL A 184 0.28 21.54 -11.95
C VAL A 184 -0.11 20.06 -12.09
N PRO A 185 -1.39 19.74 -12.33
CA PRO A 185 -1.85 18.35 -12.47
C PRO A 185 -1.52 17.78 -13.85
N TYR A 186 -1.03 16.54 -13.87
CA TYR A 186 -0.79 15.76 -15.10
C TYR A 186 -1.60 14.45 -15.06
N LYS A 187 -1.72 13.77 -16.22
CA LYS A 187 -2.35 12.45 -16.32
C LYS A 187 -1.37 11.31 -15.94
N GLY A 188 -0.59 11.51 -14.86
CA GLY A 188 0.42 10.57 -14.39
C GLY A 188 1.82 11.18 -14.28
N ILE A 189 2.68 10.62 -13.43
CA ILE A 189 4.05 11.11 -13.16
C ILE A 189 4.90 11.14 -14.43
N GLY A 190 4.78 10.14 -15.31
CA GLY A 190 5.52 10.09 -16.55
C GLY A 190 5.30 11.31 -17.46
N ASN A 191 4.12 11.93 -17.39
CA ASN A 191 3.81 13.14 -18.16
C ASN A 191 4.33 14.43 -17.51
N ALA A 192 4.57 14.42 -16.19
CA ALA A 192 5.13 15.56 -15.46
C ALA A 192 6.66 15.61 -15.55
N LEU A 193 7.31 14.45 -15.66
CA LEU A 193 8.78 14.35 -15.67
C LEU A 193 9.46 15.17 -16.77
N PRO A 194 9.00 15.20 -18.05
CA PRO A 194 9.62 16.05 -19.06
C PRO A 194 9.63 17.53 -18.68
N ASP A 195 8.57 18.04 -18.05
CA ASP A 195 8.49 19.43 -17.61
C ASP A 195 9.41 19.71 -16.40
N MET A 196 9.59 18.75 -15.52
CA MET A 196 10.58 18.83 -14.46
C MET A 196 12.01 18.85 -15.01
N LEU A 197 12.34 17.95 -15.93
CA LEU A 197 13.68 17.89 -16.54
C LEU A 197 14.01 19.18 -17.32
N ALA A 198 12.98 19.84 -17.89
CA ALA A 198 13.11 21.12 -18.54
C ALA A 198 13.13 22.33 -17.58
N GLY A 199 13.03 22.11 -16.26
CA GLY A 199 13.03 23.17 -15.23
C GLY A 199 11.72 23.96 -15.13
N ARG A 200 10.66 23.54 -15.84
CA ARG A 200 9.32 24.17 -15.73
C ARG A 200 8.64 23.86 -14.42
N LEU A 201 8.96 22.74 -13.81
CA LEU A 201 8.57 22.36 -12.45
C LEU A 201 9.80 22.40 -11.53
N GLN A 202 9.67 23.04 -10.36
CA GLN A 202 10.74 23.18 -9.40
C GLN A 202 10.79 22.01 -8.40
N ALA A 203 9.68 21.30 -8.23
CA ALA A 203 9.60 20.19 -7.29
C ALA A 203 8.65 19.08 -7.76
N MET A 204 8.92 17.88 -7.32
CA MET A 204 7.96 16.76 -7.34
C MET A 204 8.17 15.88 -6.10
N SER A 205 7.08 15.26 -5.65
CA SER A 205 7.12 14.13 -4.72
C SER A 205 6.79 12.88 -5.52
N ILE A 206 7.76 11.98 -5.72
CA ILE A 206 7.58 10.80 -6.55
C ILE A 206 8.06 9.54 -5.83
N SER A 207 7.49 8.38 -6.17
CA SER A 207 7.97 7.12 -5.62
C SER A 207 9.42 6.85 -6.02
N LEU A 208 10.18 6.22 -5.13
CA LEU A 208 11.57 5.89 -5.39
C LEU A 208 11.75 5.11 -6.69
N GLY A 209 10.92 4.09 -6.96
CA GLY A 209 10.99 3.31 -8.19
C GLY A 209 10.86 4.16 -9.45
N SER A 210 9.97 5.18 -9.44
CA SER A 210 9.82 6.12 -10.56
C SER A 210 11.00 7.07 -10.71
N ALA A 211 11.70 7.36 -9.61
CA ALA A 211 12.83 8.28 -9.59
C ALA A 211 14.15 7.64 -10.03
N LEU A 212 14.35 6.35 -9.73
CA LEU A 212 15.63 5.65 -9.90
C LEU A 212 16.33 5.86 -11.25
N PRO A 213 15.65 5.77 -12.42
CA PRO A 213 16.30 6.00 -13.70
C PRO A 213 16.91 7.40 -13.83
N TYR A 214 16.24 8.41 -13.33
CA TYR A 214 16.64 9.83 -13.42
C TYR A 214 17.67 10.22 -12.36
N LEU A 215 17.64 9.55 -11.21
CA LEU A 215 18.70 9.68 -10.17
C LEU A 215 20.01 9.13 -10.68
N LYS A 216 19.99 7.93 -11.30
CA LYS A 216 21.19 7.29 -11.87
C LYS A 216 21.85 8.11 -12.96
N THR A 217 21.07 8.87 -13.72
CA THR A 217 21.58 9.76 -14.79
C THR A 217 21.86 11.19 -14.30
N GLY A 218 21.63 11.48 -13.02
CA GLY A 218 21.85 12.80 -12.43
C GLY A 218 20.91 13.90 -12.97
N GLN A 219 19.79 13.55 -13.62
CA GLN A 219 18.86 14.51 -14.19
C GLN A 219 17.97 15.17 -13.14
N ILE A 220 17.73 14.48 -12.02
CA ILE A 220 17.04 15.02 -10.85
C ILE A 220 17.88 14.81 -9.60
N ARG A 221 17.66 15.65 -8.59
CA ARG A 221 18.34 15.58 -7.29
C ARG A 221 17.32 15.28 -6.19
N PRO A 222 17.53 14.23 -5.36
CA PRO A 222 16.73 13.99 -4.19
C PRO A 222 17.19 14.91 -3.06
N LEU A 223 16.24 15.56 -2.38
CA LEU A 223 16.56 16.44 -1.23
C LEU A 223 16.17 15.80 0.10
N ALA A 224 15.15 14.96 0.13
CA ALA A 224 14.73 14.20 1.31
C ALA A 224 13.84 13.02 0.94
N ALA A 225 13.83 12.00 1.80
CA ALA A 225 12.87 10.91 1.75
C ALA A 225 11.69 11.20 2.69
N ALA A 226 10.46 11.04 2.21
CA ALA A 226 9.24 11.15 3.00
C ALA A 226 8.98 9.86 3.81
N ALA A 227 9.96 9.43 4.58
CA ALA A 227 9.97 8.18 5.32
C ALA A 227 10.49 8.39 6.74
N LYS A 228 10.15 7.48 7.66
CA LYS A 228 10.62 7.52 9.06
C LYS A 228 12.12 7.22 9.18
N GLU A 229 12.59 6.33 8.32
CA GLU A 229 13.99 5.90 8.28
C GLU A 229 14.55 6.15 6.89
N ARG A 230 15.90 6.20 6.78
CA ARG A 230 16.56 6.31 5.49
C ARG A 230 16.26 5.09 4.64
N LEU A 231 16.06 5.33 3.34
CA LEU A 231 15.80 4.25 2.40
C LEU A 231 17.07 3.43 2.16
N ALA A 232 16.97 2.11 2.24
CA ALA A 232 18.11 1.21 2.01
C ALA A 232 18.71 1.43 0.60
N SER A 233 17.88 1.75 -0.37
CA SER A 233 18.28 2.02 -1.76
C SER A 233 18.89 3.42 -1.96
N LEU A 234 18.76 4.34 -1.00
CA LEU A 234 19.29 5.72 -1.03
C LEU A 234 19.82 6.14 0.35
N PRO A 235 20.85 5.48 0.87
CA PRO A 235 21.33 5.69 2.23
C PRO A 235 21.90 7.10 2.49
N ASP A 236 22.34 7.81 1.45
CA ASP A 236 22.87 9.17 1.56
C ASP A 236 21.80 10.25 1.60
N VAL A 237 20.54 9.91 1.21
CA VAL A 237 19.44 10.86 1.22
C VAL A 237 18.82 10.91 2.63
N PRO A 238 18.79 12.09 3.27
CA PRO A 238 18.20 12.21 4.61
C PRO A 238 16.69 11.96 4.57
N THR A 239 16.13 11.53 5.71
CA THR A 239 14.68 11.62 5.88
C THR A 239 14.25 13.07 5.99
N ALA A 240 12.97 13.35 5.76
CA ALA A 240 12.43 14.69 5.94
C ALA A 240 12.65 15.24 7.36
N ALA A 241 12.50 14.39 8.38
CA ALA A 241 12.78 14.75 9.76
C ALA A 241 14.25 15.13 9.98
N GLN A 242 15.20 14.38 9.42
CA GLN A 242 16.63 14.69 9.45
C GLN A 242 16.96 15.96 8.66
N ALA A 243 16.19 16.26 7.62
CA ALA A 243 16.34 17.48 6.81
C ALA A 243 15.58 18.71 7.38
N GLY A 244 15.06 18.62 8.61
CA GLY A 244 14.43 19.73 9.30
C GLY A 244 12.92 19.91 9.06
N LEU A 245 12.24 18.92 8.45
CA LEU A 245 10.81 18.93 8.22
C LEU A 245 10.13 17.66 8.80
N PRO A 246 10.06 17.51 10.12
CA PRO A 246 9.39 16.38 10.74
C PRO A 246 7.90 16.34 10.38
N GLY A 247 7.35 15.13 10.26
CA GLY A 247 5.94 14.91 9.91
C GLY A 247 5.64 14.92 8.41
N TRP A 248 6.58 15.29 7.55
CA TRP A 248 6.41 15.05 6.11
C TRP A 248 6.76 13.61 5.80
N GLU A 249 5.73 12.78 5.87
CA GLU A 249 5.82 11.36 5.57
C GLU A 249 4.81 11.04 4.46
N MET A 250 5.27 10.34 3.43
CA MET A 250 4.43 9.86 2.34
C MET A 250 5.01 8.58 1.78
N SER A 251 4.24 7.52 1.90
CA SER A 251 4.55 6.23 1.31
C SER A 251 3.32 5.68 0.62
N ALA A 252 3.44 5.29 -0.64
CA ALA A 252 2.49 4.38 -1.23
C ALA A 252 2.78 3.01 -0.63
N TRP A 253 1.98 2.58 0.33
CA TRP A 253 2.15 1.28 0.97
C TRP A 253 1.09 0.30 0.51
N PHE A 254 1.47 -0.95 0.46
CA PHE A 254 0.68 -2.02 -0.10
C PHE A 254 0.42 -3.07 0.97
N ALA A 255 -0.84 -3.49 1.08
CA ALA A 255 -1.22 -4.45 2.11
C ALA A 255 -2.14 -5.53 1.54
N VAL A 256 -2.16 -6.66 2.26
CA VAL A 256 -3.12 -7.74 2.04
C VAL A 256 -4.29 -7.53 2.98
N PHE A 257 -5.47 -7.66 2.40
CA PHE A 257 -6.76 -7.61 3.11
C PHE A 257 -7.56 -8.89 2.87
N ALA A 258 -8.38 -9.24 3.84
CA ALA A 258 -9.41 -10.27 3.79
C ALA A 258 -10.80 -9.64 3.99
N PRO A 259 -11.90 -10.36 3.72
CA PRO A 259 -13.25 -9.91 4.08
C PRO A 259 -13.38 -9.74 5.59
N LYS A 260 -14.19 -8.76 6.02
CA LYS A 260 -14.58 -8.63 7.43
C LYS A 260 -15.18 -9.94 7.94
N GLY A 261 -14.85 -10.30 9.17
CA GLY A 261 -15.34 -11.53 9.80
C GLY A 261 -14.52 -12.78 9.48
N THR A 262 -13.44 -12.66 8.69
CA THR A 262 -12.48 -13.76 8.55
C THR A 262 -11.94 -14.16 9.92
N PRO A 263 -11.95 -15.46 10.29
CA PRO A 263 -11.56 -15.93 11.61
C PRO A 263 -10.17 -15.43 12.03
N PRO A 264 -9.99 -14.96 13.28
CA PRO A 264 -8.72 -14.40 13.73
C PRO A 264 -7.53 -15.37 13.61
N GLU A 265 -7.77 -16.68 13.76
CA GLU A 265 -6.76 -17.72 13.58
C GLU A 265 -6.30 -17.84 12.14
N VAL A 266 -7.20 -17.65 11.15
CA VAL A 266 -6.88 -17.63 9.73
C VAL A 266 -6.05 -16.39 9.40
N ILE A 267 -6.46 -15.21 9.89
CA ILE A 267 -5.70 -13.96 9.74
C ILE A 267 -4.28 -14.10 10.31
N ARG A 268 -4.15 -14.64 11.53
CA ARG A 268 -2.83 -14.84 12.16
C ARG A 268 -1.96 -15.82 11.39
N LEU A 269 -2.52 -16.93 10.90
CA LEU A 269 -1.77 -17.88 10.09
C LEU A 269 -1.27 -17.25 8.79
N LEU A 270 -2.15 -16.56 8.05
CA LEU A 270 -1.78 -15.84 6.83
C LEU A 270 -0.70 -14.79 7.10
N ASN A 271 -0.85 -13.99 8.15
CA ASN A 271 0.16 -13.01 8.58
C ASN A 271 1.52 -13.68 8.82
N GLN A 272 1.58 -14.73 9.64
CA GLN A 272 2.81 -15.45 9.95
C GLN A 272 3.49 -16.01 8.70
N ARG A 273 2.70 -16.61 7.77
CA ARG A 273 3.23 -17.18 6.53
C ARG A 273 3.74 -16.11 5.56
N MET A 274 3.04 -14.99 5.47
CA MET A 274 3.47 -13.84 4.66
C MET A 274 4.68 -13.15 5.29
N GLN A 275 4.73 -12.98 6.62
CA GLN A 275 5.90 -12.44 7.31
C GLN A 275 7.14 -13.29 7.01
N ALA A 276 7.04 -14.61 7.16
CA ALA A 276 8.14 -15.51 6.82
C ALA A 276 8.55 -15.43 5.33
N ALA A 277 7.61 -15.07 4.43
CA ALA A 277 7.94 -14.79 3.04
C ALA A 277 8.72 -13.48 2.88
N LEU A 278 8.29 -12.42 3.57
CA LEU A 278 8.94 -11.11 3.53
C LEU A 278 10.33 -11.13 4.19
N ASP A 279 10.58 -12.06 5.11
CA ASP A 279 11.89 -12.25 5.75
C ASP A 279 12.89 -13.00 4.85
N ASP A 280 12.44 -13.60 3.74
CA ASP A 280 13.31 -14.28 2.78
C ASP A 280 14.21 -13.26 2.05
N PRO A 281 15.54 -13.40 2.12
CA PRO A 281 16.46 -12.45 1.52
C PRO A 281 16.26 -12.27 0.00
N LYS A 282 15.86 -13.34 -0.71
CA LYS A 282 15.61 -13.27 -2.16
C LYS A 282 14.38 -12.45 -2.47
N LEU A 283 13.29 -12.64 -1.71
CA LEU A 283 12.08 -11.84 -1.87
C LEU A 283 12.33 -10.38 -1.50
N ARG A 284 13.03 -10.12 -0.40
CA ARG A 284 13.42 -8.75 0.01
C ARG A 284 14.19 -8.03 -1.10
N GLN A 285 15.19 -8.70 -1.69
CA GLN A 285 15.96 -8.09 -2.79
C GLN A 285 15.08 -7.75 -3.98
N ARG A 286 14.17 -8.66 -4.38
CA ARG A 286 13.23 -8.42 -5.49
C ARG A 286 12.29 -7.24 -5.22
N LEU A 287 11.87 -7.04 -3.98
CA LEU A 287 11.07 -5.86 -3.58
C LEU A 287 11.91 -4.57 -3.72
N LEU A 288 13.15 -4.57 -3.21
CA LEU A 288 14.06 -3.43 -3.33
C LEU A 288 14.37 -3.08 -4.79
N ASP A 289 14.52 -4.08 -5.66
CA ASP A 289 14.72 -3.89 -7.11
C ASP A 289 13.53 -3.20 -7.78
N LEU A 290 12.33 -3.35 -7.22
CA LEU A 290 11.11 -2.63 -7.64
C LEU A 290 11.00 -1.22 -7.03
N GLY A 291 11.96 -0.81 -6.19
CA GLY A 291 11.91 0.45 -5.46
C GLY A 291 10.89 0.44 -4.32
N ALA A 292 10.61 -0.75 -3.78
CA ALA A 292 9.69 -0.96 -2.68
C ALA A 292 10.44 -1.57 -1.48
N GLU A 293 10.43 -0.87 -0.35
CA GLU A 293 10.98 -1.37 0.90
C GLU A 293 10.10 -2.51 1.43
N PRO A 294 10.66 -3.66 1.84
CA PRO A 294 9.88 -4.75 2.40
C PRO A 294 9.13 -4.32 3.66
N GLY A 295 7.83 -4.63 3.68
CA GLY A 295 6.95 -4.38 4.81
C GLY A 295 7.07 -5.42 5.91
N GLY A 296 5.95 -5.72 6.55
CA GLY A 296 5.80 -6.66 7.67
C GLY A 296 4.90 -6.11 8.75
N GLY A 297 4.94 -6.79 9.91
CA GLY A 297 4.21 -6.38 11.09
C GLY A 297 2.88 -7.11 11.28
N SER A 298 2.18 -6.78 12.36
CA SER A 298 0.93 -7.45 12.72
C SER A 298 -0.27 -6.92 11.94
N PRO A 299 -1.38 -7.69 11.90
CA PRO A 299 -2.65 -7.22 11.35
C PRO A 299 -3.16 -5.94 12.03
N GLU A 300 -2.96 -5.83 13.35
CA GLU A 300 -3.36 -4.67 14.15
C GLU A 300 -2.56 -3.42 13.76
N ALA A 301 -1.24 -3.57 13.57
CA ALA A 301 -0.36 -2.48 13.12
C ALA A 301 -0.77 -1.99 11.73
N THR A 302 -1.10 -2.92 10.81
CA THR A 302 -1.58 -2.60 9.46
C THR A 302 -2.93 -1.86 9.50
N SER A 303 -3.85 -2.32 10.36
CA SER A 303 -5.15 -1.66 10.56
C SER A 303 -4.99 -0.26 11.17
N GLU A 304 -4.12 -0.09 12.16
CA GLU A 304 -3.92 1.22 12.80
C GLU A 304 -3.24 2.21 11.87
N ARG A 305 -2.33 1.74 11.03
CA ARG A 305 -1.75 2.54 9.95
C ARG A 305 -2.85 3.06 9.00
N LEU A 306 -3.76 2.19 8.57
CA LEU A 306 -4.88 2.58 7.69
C LEU A 306 -5.76 3.65 8.34
N ARG A 307 -6.09 3.51 9.65
CA ARG A 307 -6.85 4.52 10.40
C ARG A 307 -6.10 5.84 10.53
N THR A 308 -4.80 5.78 10.78
CA THR A 308 -3.95 6.97 10.91
C THR A 308 -3.87 7.74 9.60
N ASP A 309 -3.66 7.03 8.48
CA ASP A 309 -3.67 7.63 7.14
C ASP A 309 -5.03 8.24 6.81
N HIS A 310 -6.13 7.53 7.12
CA HIS A 310 -7.47 8.05 6.91
C HIS A 310 -7.69 9.39 7.65
N ARG A 311 -7.27 9.50 8.93
CA ARG A 311 -7.37 10.76 9.69
C ARG A 311 -6.49 11.86 9.10
N LEU A 312 -5.21 11.55 8.84
CA LEU A 312 -4.24 12.51 8.33
C LEU A 312 -4.67 13.06 6.96
N TRP A 313 -4.91 12.18 6.01
CA TRP A 313 -5.23 12.59 4.64
C TRP A 313 -6.61 13.24 4.53
N GLY A 314 -7.57 12.81 5.35
CA GLY A 314 -8.86 13.48 5.46
C GLY A 314 -8.72 14.92 5.95
N GLN A 315 -7.80 15.19 6.88
CA GLN A 315 -7.49 16.54 7.32
C GLN A 315 -6.81 17.36 6.21
N VAL A 316 -5.77 16.82 5.58
CA VAL A 316 -5.04 17.50 4.47
C VAL A 316 -5.98 17.85 3.32
N ILE A 317 -6.83 16.92 2.90
CA ILE A 317 -7.79 17.13 1.81
C ILE A 317 -8.78 18.27 2.13
N ARG A 318 -9.33 18.28 3.35
CA ARG A 318 -10.26 19.35 3.78
C ARG A 318 -9.58 20.70 3.87
N GLU A 319 -8.39 20.79 4.47
CA GLU A 319 -7.66 22.04 4.65
C GLU A 319 -7.15 22.62 3.33
N ALA A 320 -6.73 21.78 2.41
CA ALA A 320 -6.29 22.19 1.06
C ALA A 320 -7.48 22.45 0.10
N GLY A 321 -8.71 22.15 0.51
CA GLY A 321 -9.89 22.34 -0.33
C GLY A 321 -9.91 21.43 -1.57
N ILE A 322 -9.24 20.26 -1.50
CA ILE A 322 -9.12 19.32 -2.62
C ILE A 322 -10.47 18.66 -2.87
N LYS A 323 -10.98 18.78 -4.10
CA LYS A 323 -12.21 18.11 -4.57
C LYS A 323 -11.92 17.47 -5.90
N LEU A 324 -12.39 16.24 -6.10
CA LEU A 324 -12.54 15.66 -7.42
C LEU A 324 -13.86 16.17 -8.01
N GLU A 325 -13.79 16.71 -9.24
CA GLU A 325 -14.96 17.17 -9.99
C GLU A 325 -15.90 16.04 -10.37
#